data_1bfc3d82bf5ac72124cd4d1874a58076
#
_entry.id   1bfc3d82bf5ac72124cd4d1874a58076
#
_cell.length_a   1.000
_cell.length_b   1.000
_cell.length_c   1.000
_cell.angle_alpha   90.00
_cell.angle_beta   90.00
_cell.angle_gamma   90.00
#
_symmetry.space_group_name_H-M   'P 1'
#
loop_
_entity.id
_entity.type
_entity.pdbx_description
1 polymer ?
#
loop_
_entity_poly.entity_id
_entity_poly.type
_entity_poly.pdbx_seq_one_letter_code
_entity_poly.pdbx_strand_id
1 'polypeptide(L)'
;MANRGWLRCGQWLLAALVLTAAALLLQVSRTGALVETGMQSLVPASHVVDEAELRAEAQGERLLNQQMVLLVGAPDARQAAAAAEELAQRWRASGLFVEVREKLLPDLSVLQQQLAPLQLALMPSDVLDQLRTDPAAYFLQRAQDLGNPFGRPSLFPVADDWLGLGRFLLGRMPGDNRLRWDASAGTLQSEDAGLTWVWVLAKLNGDGGITGAPVNLLPLLDETRAAAEGLGVKALTAGGAIFAAEGRAQGELESRWMSGVGIALTLTLLLLIVRSLRVLFILLPLGVGFLLGLAGCVLAFGQVHVLTLVVGSSLVGVMVDLPMHWLAPALLQTEWRPWPTMRRVLPSFGVSIAITVAGYLALGVAPLPVLQETALFSTLALCGASAASALWLPASFEGWKPVPRPGVARAMATLQRAMLALRSKPWFWGAALLVVVSGCWRADWRDDIRQWVS
;
A
#
# COMPACT_ATOMS: atom_id res chain seq x y z
N MET A 1 45.05 -26.30 11.42
CA MET A 1 44.08 -26.55 12.48
C MET A 1 43.48 -25.27 13.11
N ALA A 2 44.19 -24.16 13.12
CA ALA A 2 43.72 -22.89 13.70
C ALA A 2 42.45 -22.28 13.07
N ASN A 3 42.13 -22.63 11.83
CA ASN A 3 41.03 -22.00 11.05
C ASN A 3 39.63 -22.55 11.35
N ARG A 4 39.49 -23.69 12.03
CA ARG A 4 38.17 -24.26 12.35
C ARG A 4 37.50 -23.59 13.57
N GLY A 5 38.27 -23.06 14.49
CA GLY A 5 37.76 -22.35 15.68
C GLY A 5 37.05 -21.05 15.27
N TRP A 6 37.67 -20.24 14.42
CA TRP A 6 37.09 -18.98 13.91
C TRP A 6 35.80 -19.19 13.11
N LEU A 7 35.78 -20.22 12.28
CA LEU A 7 34.58 -20.55 11.51
C LEU A 7 33.39 -20.93 12.41
N ARG A 8 33.63 -21.76 13.45
CA ARG A 8 32.62 -22.12 14.42
C ARG A 8 32.15 -20.90 15.21
N CYS A 9 33.08 -20.02 15.65
CA CYS A 9 32.70 -18.79 16.31
C CYS A 9 31.83 -17.91 15.44
N GLY A 10 32.17 -17.72 14.16
CA GLY A 10 31.35 -16.98 13.19
C GLY A 10 29.96 -17.60 12.97
N GLN A 11 29.86 -18.93 12.91
CA GLN A 11 28.58 -19.64 12.78
C GLN A 11 27.68 -19.40 14.00
N TRP A 12 28.23 -19.46 15.21
CA TRP A 12 27.48 -19.23 16.44
C TRP A 12 27.07 -17.78 16.60
N LEU A 13 27.94 -16.83 16.23
CA LEU A 13 27.61 -15.39 16.22
C LEU A 13 26.47 -15.09 15.26
N LEU A 14 26.51 -15.64 14.05
CA LEU A 14 25.44 -15.46 13.08
C LEU A 14 24.13 -16.11 13.57
N ALA A 15 24.21 -17.29 14.19
CA ALA A 15 23.04 -17.95 14.78
C ALA A 15 22.43 -17.11 15.90
N ALA A 16 23.25 -16.56 16.79
CA ALA A 16 22.77 -15.68 17.85
C ALA A 16 22.12 -14.41 17.28
N LEU A 17 22.71 -13.79 16.25
CA LEU A 17 22.16 -12.62 15.56
C LEU A 17 20.79 -12.94 14.89
N VAL A 18 20.67 -14.08 14.25
CA VAL A 18 19.42 -14.54 13.62
C VAL A 18 18.35 -14.79 14.67
N LEU A 19 18.69 -15.42 15.80
CA LEU A 19 17.74 -15.68 16.88
C LEU A 19 17.27 -14.38 17.55
N THR A 20 18.18 -13.42 17.77
CA THR A 20 17.82 -12.12 18.34
C THR A 20 16.92 -11.32 17.38
N ALA A 21 17.23 -11.34 16.08
CA ALA A 21 16.41 -10.70 15.04
C ALA A 21 15.01 -11.34 14.98
N ALA A 22 14.92 -12.68 15.03
CA ALA A 22 13.64 -13.37 15.05
C ALA A 22 12.82 -13.05 16.30
N ALA A 23 13.46 -13.01 17.47
CA ALA A 23 12.79 -12.65 18.73
C ALA A 23 12.26 -11.22 18.71
N LEU A 24 13.05 -10.26 18.19
CA LEU A 24 12.64 -8.87 18.02
C LEU A 24 11.40 -8.78 17.12
N LEU A 25 11.43 -9.41 15.95
CA LEU A 25 10.31 -9.37 15.02
C LEU A 25 9.05 -10.01 15.60
N LEU A 26 9.18 -11.12 16.34
CA LEU A 26 8.08 -11.74 17.06
C LEU A 26 7.51 -10.82 18.15
N GLN A 27 8.35 -10.08 18.85
CA GLN A 27 7.90 -9.13 19.86
C GLN A 27 7.14 -7.98 19.21
N VAL A 28 7.67 -7.37 18.16
CA VAL A 28 7.02 -6.24 17.46
C VAL A 28 5.73 -6.68 16.79
N SER A 29 5.67 -7.88 16.21
CA SER A 29 4.43 -8.42 15.61
C SER A 29 3.29 -8.62 16.63
N ARG A 30 3.62 -8.80 17.91
CA ARG A 30 2.62 -8.92 18.98
C ARG A 30 2.17 -7.58 19.54
N THR A 31 2.98 -6.54 19.41
CA THR A 31 2.74 -5.22 20.03
C THR A 31 2.23 -4.17 19.04
N GLY A 32 2.38 -4.37 17.74
CA GLY A 32 1.99 -3.38 16.73
C GLY A 32 2.01 -3.91 15.30
N ALA A 33 1.66 -3.06 14.35
CA ALA A 33 1.77 -3.35 12.93
C ALA A 33 3.24 -3.29 12.49
N LEU A 34 3.75 -4.38 11.91
CA LEU A 34 5.11 -4.45 11.36
C LEU A 34 5.25 -3.67 10.05
N VAL A 35 4.16 -3.51 9.32
CA VAL A 35 4.16 -2.97 7.96
C VAL A 35 3.37 -1.68 7.91
N GLU A 36 4.01 -0.64 7.39
CA GLU A 36 3.41 0.67 7.11
C GLU A 36 3.04 0.78 5.63
N THR A 37 1.91 1.43 5.35
CA THR A 37 1.41 1.66 4.00
C THR A 37 1.09 3.13 3.73
N GLY A 38 1.43 4.03 4.66
CA GLY A 38 1.15 5.45 4.57
C GLY A 38 1.86 6.11 3.39
N MET A 39 1.15 6.96 2.64
CA MET A 39 1.76 7.73 1.54
C MET A 39 2.79 8.77 2.02
N GLN A 40 2.80 9.09 3.31
CA GLN A 40 3.70 10.10 3.90
C GLN A 40 5.18 9.73 3.76
N SER A 41 5.51 8.46 3.77
CA SER A 41 6.88 7.97 3.57
C SER A 41 7.40 8.17 2.13
N LEU A 42 6.52 8.52 1.19
CA LEU A 42 6.83 8.86 -0.20
C LEU A 42 7.09 10.35 -0.41
N VAL A 43 6.81 11.19 0.57
CA VAL A 43 7.03 12.63 0.48
C VAL A 43 8.48 12.96 0.88
N PRO A 44 9.20 13.80 0.10
CA PRO A 44 10.55 14.21 0.44
C PRO A 44 10.60 14.95 1.78
N ALA A 45 11.52 14.52 2.65
CA ALA A 45 11.74 15.16 3.96
C ALA A 45 12.28 16.61 3.88
N SER A 46 12.54 17.14 2.69
CA SER A 46 13.03 18.51 2.45
C SER A 46 12.00 19.60 2.63
N HIS A 47 10.71 19.28 2.63
CA HIS A 47 9.70 20.19 3.12
C HIS A 47 9.70 20.09 4.65
N VAL A 48 10.15 21.17 5.31
CA VAL A 48 9.95 21.34 6.76
C VAL A 48 8.44 21.55 6.94
N VAL A 49 7.71 20.44 6.90
CA VAL A 49 6.29 20.40 7.21
C VAL A 49 6.22 20.52 8.72
N ASP A 50 5.48 21.51 9.22
CA ASP A 50 5.25 21.67 10.65
C ASP A 50 4.63 20.36 11.18
N GLU A 51 5.07 19.91 12.34
CA GLU A 51 4.54 18.70 12.99
C GLU A 51 3.01 18.75 13.16
N ALA A 52 2.46 19.95 13.28
CA ALA A 52 1.01 20.19 13.29
C ALA A 52 0.37 19.92 11.92
N GLU A 53 1.04 20.27 10.84
CA GLU A 53 0.56 20.03 9.47
C GLU A 53 0.57 18.53 9.13
N LEU A 54 1.64 17.81 9.50
CA LEU A 54 1.70 16.35 9.37
C LEU A 54 0.60 15.63 10.13
N ARG A 55 0.31 16.10 11.35
CA ARG A 55 -0.80 15.54 12.16
C ARG A 55 -2.16 15.82 11.55
N ALA A 56 -2.36 17.04 11.02
CA ALA A 56 -3.61 17.42 10.37
C ALA A 56 -3.84 16.62 9.07
N GLU A 57 -2.78 16.42 8.28
CA GLU A 57 -2.82 15.64 7.06
C GLU A 57 -3.11 14.15 7.36
N ALA A 58 -2.40 13.55 8.31
CA ALA A 58 -2.65 12.18 8.77
C ALA A 58 -4.06 11.98 9.31
N GLN A 59 -4.58 12.98 10.03
CA GLN A 59 -5.96 12.94 10.53
C GLN A 59 -6.96 13.09 9.39
N GLY A 60 -6.69 13.95 8.41
CA GLY A 60 -7.51 14.11 7.21
C GLY A 60 -7.57 12.82 6.38
N GLU A 61 -6.44 12.19 6.15
CA GLU A 61 -6.35 10.90 5.44
C GLU A 61 -7.12 9.79 6.17
N ARG A 62 -6.97 9.68 7.49
CA ARG A 62 -7.74 8.73 8.30
C ARG A 62 -9.24 8.96 8.19
N LEU A 63 -9.68 10.21 8.26
CA LEU A 63 -11.09 10.56 8.14
C LEU A 63 -11.65 10.15 6.78
N LEU A 64 -10.91 10.42 5.70
CA LEU A 64 -11.33 10.03 4.34
C LEU A 64 -11.37 8.50 4.17
N ASN A 65 -10.37 7.80 4.68
CA ASN A 65 -10.30 6.34 4.58
C ASN A 65 -11.35 5.63 5.44
N GLN A 66 -11.81 6.26 6.54
CA GLN A 66 -12.87 5.72 7.40
C GLN A 66 -14.26 5.95 6.83
N GLN A 67 -14.44 6.93 5.95
CA GLN A 67 -15.75 7.25 5.41
C GLN A 67 -16.13 6.29 4.28
N MET A 68 -17.34 5.76 4.39
CA MET A 68 -17.97 4.93 3.38
C MET A 68 -19.36 5.45 3.07
N VAL A 69 -19.75 5.33 1.82
CA VAL A 69 -21.06 5.71 1.33
C VAL A 69 -21.70 4.49 0.68
N LEU A 70 -22.93 4.20 1.07
CA LEU A 70 -23.79 3.26 0.37
C LEU A 70 -24.93 4.05 -0.27
N LEU A 71 -25.09 3.91 -1.57
CA LEU A 71 -26.17 4.47 -2.35
C LEU A 71 -27.17 3.35 -2.67
N VAL A 72 -28.44 3.54 -2.31
CA VAL A 72 -29.50 2.57 -2.60
C VAL A 72 -30.48 3.20 -3.58
N GLY A 73 -30.56 2.64 -4.78
CA GLY A 73 -31.34 3.19 -5.91
C GLY A 73 -32.56 2.35 -6.25
N ALA A 74 -33.71 2.99 -6.34
CA ALA A 74 -34.93 2.41 -6.83
C ALA A 74 -35.74 3.42 -7.66
N PRO A 75 -36.68 2.98 -8.54
CA PRO A 75 -37.59 3.88 -9.24
C PRO A 75 -38.54 4.65 -8.30
N ASP A 76 -38.89 4.05 -7.15
CA ASP A 76 -39.70 4.67 -6.10
C ASP A 76 -38.83 5.06 -4.90
N ALA A 77 -38.92 6.33 -4.50
CA ALA A 77 -38.20 6.89 -3.36
C ALA A 77 -38.50 6.17 -2.03
N ARG A 78 -39.75 5.73 -1.84
CA ARG A 78 -40.14 4.98 -0.63
C ARG A 78 -39.51 3.60 -0.58
N GLN A 79 -39.44 2.92 -1.74
CA GLN A 79 -38.77 1.63 -1.85
C GLN A 79 -37.28 1.79 -1.59
N ALA A 80 -36.64 2.81 -2.16
CA ALA A 80 -35.23 3.12 -1.93
C ALA A 80 -34.94 3.38 -0.45
N ALA A 81 -35.79 4.17 0.23
CA ALA A 81 -35.63 4.48 1.65
C ALA A 81 -35.80 3.25 2.57
N ALA A 82 -36.82 2.41 2.31
CA ALA A 82 -37.03 1.18 3.07
C ALA A 82 -35.86 0.19 2.90
N ALA A 83 -35.39 0.01 1.68
CA ALA A 83 -34.23 -0.84 1.40
C ALA A 83 -32.93 -0.27 2.01
N ALA A 84 -32.74 1.04 1.99
CA ALA A 84 -31.62 1.70 2.62
C ALA A 84 -31.60 1.47 4.15
N GLU A 85 -32.75 1.52 4.80
CA GLU A 85 -32.87 1.23 6.24
C GLU A 85 -32.51 -0.24 6.55
N GLU A 86 -33.00 -1.19 5.77
CA GLU A 86 -32.68 -2.61 5.92
C GLU A 86 -31.17 -2.88 5.72
N LEU A 87 -30.57 -2.36 4.65
CA LEU A 87 -29.14 -2.52 4.38
C LEU A 87 -28.26 -1.82 5.44
N ALA A 88 -28.69 -0.65 5.91
CA ALA A 88 -28.02 0.05 7.00
C ALA A 88 -28.06 -0.77 8.32
N GLN A 89 -29.16 -1.46 8.60
CA GLN A 89 -29.23 -2.36 9.76
C GLN A 89 -28.26 -3.52 9.65
N ARG A 90 -28.09 -4.12 8.46
CA ARG A 90 -27.09 -5.16 8.21
C ARG A 90 -25.67 -4.64 8.45
N TRP A 91 -25.37 -3.43 7.99
CA TRP A 91 -24.07 -2.80 8.21
C TRP A 91 -23.81 -2.55 9.71
N ARG A 92 -24.80 -2.09 10.47
CA ARG A 92 -24.69 -1.96 11.94
C ARG A 92 -24.44 -3.31 12.62
N ALA A 93 -25.16 -4.35 12.17
CA ALA A 93 -25.03 -5.69 12.75
C ALA A 93 -23.68 -6.35 12.46
N SER A 94 -22.95 -5.92 11.41
CA SER A 94 -21.64 -6.46 11.06
C SER A 94 -20.54 -6.15 12.08
N GLY A 95 -20.71 -5.11 12.90
CA GLY A 95 -19.71 -4.64 13.85
C GLY A 95 -18.48 -3.97 13.21
N LEU A 96 -18.45 -3.82 11.87
CA LEU A 96 -17.34 -3.20 11.14
C LEU A 96 -17.38 -1.66 11.20
N PHE A 97 -18.53 -1.09 11.54
CA PHE A 97 -18.76 0.36 11.55
C PHE A 97 -18.98 0.88 12.95
N VAL A 98 -18.36 2.02 13.26
CA VAL A 98 -18.65 2.78 14.49
C VAL A 98 -19.99 3.47 14.37
N GLU A 99 -20.34 3.89 13.16
CA GLU A 99 -21.54 4.66 12.90
C GLU A 99 -22.07 4.35 11.49
N VAL A 100 -23.40 4.19 11.39
CA VAL A 100 -24.12 4.04 10.12
C VAL A 100 -25.35 4.93 10.18
N ARG A 101 -25.43 5.92 9.32
CA ARG A 101 -26.48 6.93 9.24
C ARG A 101 -27.20 6.85 7.90
N GLU A 102 -28.41 6.41 7.90
CA GLU A 102 -29.36 6.52 6.78
C GLU A 102 -30.22 7.78 6.91
N LYS A 103 -30.49 8.19 8.15
CA LYS A 103 -31.21 9.43 8.45
C LYS A 103 -30.20 10.50 8.80
N LEU A 104 -29.99 11.38 7.85
CA LEU A 104 -29.13 12.54 8.01
C LEU A 104 -30.00 13.70 8.48
N LEU A 105 -30.31 13.74 9.76
CA LEU A 105 -30.79 14.99 10.36
C LEU A 105 -29.57 15.89 10.48
N PRO A 106 -29.44 16.98 9.69
CA PRO A 106 -28.39 17.93 9.98
C PRO A 106 -28.65 18.43 11.39
N ASP A 107 -27.68 18.20 12.26
CA ASP A 107 -27.73 18.83 13.59
C ASP A 107 -27.46 20.32 13.38
N LEU A 108 -28.54 21.01 12.99
CA LEU A 108 -28.52 22.44 12.73
C LEU A 108 -27.98 23.20 13.95
N SER A 109 -28.15 22.65 15.14
CA SER A 109 -27.68 23.26 16.38
C SER A 109 -26.16 23.26 16.47
N VAL A 110 -25.50 22.15 16.12
CA VAL A 110 -24.04 22.07 16.10
C VAL A 110 -23.46 22.95 14.98
N LEU A 111 -24.07 22.91 13.79
CA LEU A 111 -23.67 23.77 12.68
C LEU A 111 -23.83 25.25 13.03
N GLN A 112 -24.94 25.61 13.65
CA GLN A 112 -25.19 26.98 14.15
C GLN A 112 -24.15 27.41 15.18
N GLN A 113 -23.82 26.56 16.16
CA GLN A 113 -22.81 26.85 17.18
C GLN A 113 -21.41 27.03 16.56
N GLN A 114 -21.05 26.24 15.58
CA GLN A 114 -19.74 26.33 14.92
C GLN A 114 -19.64 27.57 14.00
N LEU A 115 -20.71 27.93 13.32
CA LEU A 115 -20.74 29.05 12.40
C LEU A 115 -20.99 30.39 13.07
N ALA A 116 -21.65 30.42 14.25
CA ALA A 116 -21.96 31.65 14.98
C ALA A 116 -20.74 32.56 15.21
N PRO A 117 -19.58 32.08 15.68
CA PRO A 117 -18.40 32.93 15.85
C PRO A 117 -17.77 33.39 14.53
N LEU A 118 -18.07 32.73 13.40
CA LEU A 118 -17.50 33.01 12.11
C LEU A 118 -18.39 33.88 11.21
N GLN A 119 -19.56 34.33 11.71
CA GLN A 119 -20.56 35.04 10.92
C GLN A 119 -19.99 36.24 10.17
N LEU A 120 -19.21 37.10 10.81
CA LEU A 120 -18.60 38.28 10.18
C LEU A 120 -17.53 37.91 9.13
N ALA A 121 -16.75 36.85 9.38
CA ALA A 121 -15.72 36.38 8.46
C ALA A 121 -16.32 35.74 7.18
N LEU A 122 -17.53 35.18 7.31
CA LEU A 122 -18.24 34.54 6.19
C LEU A 122 -19.16 35.51 5.41
N MET A 123 -19.23 36.78 5.84
CA MET A 123 -20.04 37.78 5.18
C MET A 123 -19.50 38.08 3.76
N PRO A 124 -20.36 38.17 2.73
CA PRO A 124 -19.96 38.64 1.42
C PRO A 124 -19.36 40.04 1.48
N SER A 125 -18.32 40.30 0.68
CA SER A 125 -17.60 41.58 0.68
C SER A 125 -18.50 42.75 0.34
N ASP A 126 -19.40 42.60 -0.63
CA ASP A 126 -20.39 43.58 -1.04
C ASP A 126 -21.35 43.97 0.08
N VAL A 127 -21.80 42.97 0.86
CA VAL A 127 -22.67 43.17 2.03
C VAL A 127 -21.90 43.84 3.15
N LEU A 128 -20.64 43.48 3.38
CA LEU A 128 -19.76 44.09 4.35
C LEU A 128 -19.50 45.56 4.02
N ASP A 129 -19.26 45.88 2.73
CA ASP A 129 -19.06 47.24 2.27
C ASP A 129 -20.33 48.09 2.39
N GLN A 130 -21.51 47.54 2.09
CA GLN A 130 -22.79 48.19 2.33
C GLN A 130 -22.98 48.49 3.80
N LEU A 131 -22.70 47.52 4.67
CA LEU A 131 -22.81 47.68 6.12
C LEU A 131 -21.85 48.75 6.65
N ARG A 132 -20.67 48.92 6.06
CA ARG A 132 -19.67 49.94 6.42
C ARG A 132 -20.06 51.32 5.92
N THR A 133 -20.63 51.39 4.70
CA THR A 133 -20.89 52.65 4.03
C THR A 133 -22.22 53.28 4.47
N ASP A 134 -23.28 52.46 4.61
CA ASP A 134 -24.60 52.92 5.05
C ASP A 134 -25.29 51.87 5.90
N PRO A 135 -24.94 51.77 7.21
CA PRO A 135 -25.53 50.81 8.13
C PRO A 135 -27.03 51.05 8.32
N ALA A 136 -27.50 52.28 8.23
CA ALA A 136 -28.94 52.62 8.42
C ALA A 136 -29.80 52.01 7.33
N ALA A 137 -29.40 52.15 6.06
CA ALA A 137 -30.06 51.54 4.93
C ALA A 137 -30.03 50.01 5.01
N TYR A 138 -28.93 49.43 5.42
CA TYR A 138 -28.81 47.98 5.62
C TYR A 138 -29.81 47.45 6.63
N PHE A 139 -29.90 48.06 7.81
CA PHE A 139 -30.83 47.62 8.83
C PHE A 139 -32.29 47.90 8.51
N LEU A 140 -32.59 48.99 7.79
CA LEU A 140 -33.94 49.23 7.26
C LEU A 140 -34.38 48.13 6.30
N GLN A 141 -33.52 47.78 5.38
CA GLN A 141 -33.77 46.67 4.45
C GLN A 141 -33.91 45.34 5.20
N ARG A 142 -33.08 45.08 6.20
CA ARG A 142 -33.17 43.91 7.06
C ARG A 142 -34.50 43.83 7.80
N ALA A 143 -35.00 44.93 8.34
CA ALA A 143 -36.29 44.99 8.99
C ALA A 143 -37.45 44.70 8.02
N GLN A 144 -37.35 45.18 6.78
CA GLN A 144 -38.34 44.88 5.73
C GLN A 144 -38.31 43.40 5.34
N ASP A 145 -37.12 42.80 5.22
CA ASP A 145 -36.93 41.38 4.93
C ASP A 145 -37.57 40.50 6.03
N LEU A 146 -37.42 40.87 7.28
CA LEU A 146 -38.02 40.16 8.44
C LEU A 146 -39.55 40.27 8.49
N GLY A 147 -40.08 41.37 7.98
CA GLY A 147 -41.54 41.58 7.85
C GLY A 147 -42.16 40.86 6.65
N ASN A 148 -41.39 40.30 5.77
CA ASN A 148 -41.87 39.61 4.58
C ASN A 148 -42.12 38.12 4.86
N PRO A 149 -43.38 37.64 4.85
CA PRO A 149 -43.68 36.22 5.11
C PRO A 149 -43.13 35.26 4.03
N PHE A 150 -42.75 35.78 2.86
CA PHE A 150 -42.08 35.04 1.78
C PHE A 150 -40.56 35.25 1.72
N GLY A 151 -40.01 35.82 2.82
CA GLY A 151 -38.58 36.06 2.92
C GLY A 151 -37.75 34.77 2.82
N ARG A 152 -36.47 34.91 2.44
CA ARG A 152 -35.55 33.76 2.36
C ARG A 152 -35.34 33.18 3.78
N PRO A 153 -35.44 31.84 3.94
CA PRO A 153 -35.18 31.23 5.23
C PRO A 153 -33.73 31.51 5.67
N SER A 154 -33.53 31.74 6.97
CA SER A 154 -32.22 31.90 7.60
C SER A 154 -31.81 30.58 8.27
N LEU A 155 -30.51 30.26 8.27
CA LEU A 155 -29.96 29.13 9.00
C LEU A 155 -30.06 29.32 10.52
N PHE A 156 -30.05 30.58 10.97
CA PHE A 156 -30.07 30.92 12.39
C PHE A 156 -31.41 31.56 12.82
N PRO A 157 -31.82 31.37 14.08
CA PRO A 157 -32.91 32.14 14.66
C PRO A 157 -32.61 33.64 14.58
N VAL A 158 -33.64 34.45 14.39
CA VAL A 158 -33.48 35.91 14.28
C VAL A 158 -32.77 36.54 15.47
N ALA A 159 -32.97 35.96 16.66
CA ALA A 159 -32.33 36.41 17.90
C ALA A 159 -30.79 36.26 17.85
N ASP A 160 -30.31 35.26 17.15
CA ASP A 160 -28.87 34.94 17.05
C ASP A 160 -28.26 35.45 15.73
N ASP A 161 -29.07 35.87 14.76
CA ASP A 161 -28.67 36.34 13.42
C ASP A 161 -29.30 37.71 13.09
N TRP A 162 -29.06 38.70 13.96
CA TRP A 162 -29.56 40.05 13.75
C TRP A 162 -29.02 40.71 12.45
N LEU A 163 -27.82 40.30 11.99
CA LEU A 163 -27.25 40.72 10.71
C LEU A 163 -27.87 39.99 9.50
N GLY A 164 -28.56 38.89 9.70
CA GLY A 164 -29.15 38.11 8.60
C GLY A 164 -28.16 37.31 7.75
N LEU A 165 -27.05 36.90 8.35
CA LEU A 165 -25.97 36.19 7.64
C LEU A 165 -26.33 34.76 7.27
N GLY A 166 -27.19 34.10 8.02
CA GLY A 166 -27.64 32.73 7.73
C GLY A 166 -28.26 32.55 6.36
N ARG A 167 -28.88 33.61 5.82
CA ARG A 167 -29.44 33.63 4.46
C ARG A 167 -28.36 33.55 3.36
N PHE A 168 -27.19 34.14 3.61
CA PHE A 168 -26.06 34.13 2.65
C PHE A 168 -25.31 32.80 2.69
N LEU A 169 -25.22 32.16 3.88
CA LEU A 169 -24.62 30.84 4.03
C LEU A 169 -25.40 29.77 3.27
N LEU A 170 -26.73 29.79 3.34
CA LEU A 170 -27.57 28.88 2.56
C LEU A 170 -27.42 29.08 1.05
N GLY A 171 -27.23 30.32 0.58
CA GLY A 171 -27.01 30.62 -0.82
C GLY A 171 -25.60 30.28 -1.32
N ARG A 172 -24.63 30.10 -0.43
CA ARG A 172 -23.22 29.71 -0.77
C ARG A 172 -22.96 28.23 -0.62
N MET A 173 -23.82 27.47 0.05
CA MET A 173 -23.72 26.02 -0.01
C MET A 173 -23.83 25.62 -1.49
N PRO A 174 -22.82 24.90 -2.05
CA PRO A 174 -22.88 24.45 -3.43
C PRO A 174 -24.14 23.60 -3.55
N GLY A 175 -25.18 24.24 -4.05
CA GLY A 175 -26.41 23.60 -4.40
C GLY A 175 -26.16 22.84 -5.69
N ASP A 176 -25.52 21.69 -5.62
CA ASP A 176 -25.68 20.71 -6.65
C ASP A 176 -27.15 20.33 -6.61
N ASN A 177 -27.92 20.78 -7.62
CA ASN A 177 -29.36 20.54 -7.73
C ASN A 177 -29.73 19.05 -7.78
N ARG A 178 -28.72 18.18 -7.70
CA ARG A 178 -28.86 16.72 -7.68
C ARG A 178 -29.10 16.14 -6.29
N LEU A 179 -28.72 16.85 -5.22
CA LEU A 179 -28.92 16.41 -3.85
C LEU A 179 -30.14 17.09 -3.27
N ARG A 180 -31.13 16.29 -2.88
CA ARG A 180 -32.36 16.74 -2.23
C ARG A 180 -32.50 16.14 -0.85
N TRP A 181 -32.91 16.95 0.09
CA TRP A 181 -33.29 16.51 1.41
C TRP A 181 -34.78 16.20 1.45
N ASP A 182 -35.13 14.93 1.73
CA ASP A 182 -36.52 14.55 2.02
C ASP A 182 -36.79 14.69 3.51
N ALA A 183 -37.49 15.77 3.88
CA ALA A 183 -37.82 16.06 5.28
C ALA A 183 -38.81 15.02 5.88
N SER A 184 -39.60 14.33 5.04
CA SER A 184 -40.56 13.33 5.53
C SER A 184 -39.91 12.01 5.90
N ALA A 185 -38.89 11.59 5.15
CA ALA A 185 -38.11 10.38 5.39
C ALA A 185 -36.84 10.66 6.22
N GLY A 186 -36.41 11.93 6.32
CA GLY A 186 -35.15 12.32 6.95
C GLY A 186 -33.93 11.86 6.19
N THR A 187 -34.04 11.59 4.88
CA THR A 187 -33.00 10.99 4.05
C THR A 187 -32.43 11.98 3.04
N LEU A 188 -31.15 11.86 2.76
CA LEU A 188 -30.51 12.55 1.64
C LEU A 188 -30.72 11.73 0.38
N GLN A 189 -31.23 12.36 -0.66
CA GLN A 189 -31.58 11.70 -1.91
C GLN A 189 -30.92 12.40 -3.10
N SER A 190 -30.64 11.65 -4.15
CA SER A 190 -30.24 12.17 -5.45
C SER A 190 -31.01 11.46 -6.56
N GLU A 191 -31.28 12.15 -7.66
CA GLU A 191 -31.93 11.56 -8.83
C GLU A 191 -30.89 11.41 -9.95
N ASP A 192 -30.75 10.20 -10.45
CA ASP A 192 -29.91 9.90 -11.61
C ASP A 192 -30.46 8.71 -12.40
N ALA A 193 -30.42 8.82 -13.73
CA ALA A 193 -30.86 7.78 -14.67
C ALA A 193 -32.27 7.21 -14.38
N GLY A 194 -33.22 8.05 -13.91
CA GLY A 194 -34.59 7.64 -13.57
C GLY A 194 -34.71 6.84 -12.27
N LEU A 195 -33.68 6.79 -11.47
CA LEU A 195 -33.66 6.18 -10.13
C LEU A 195 -33.50 7.27 -9.06
N THR A 196 -34.21 7.08 -7.96
CA THR A 196 -33.94 7.84 -6.72
C THR A 196 -32.95 7.09 -5.87
N TRP A 197 -31.81 7.72 -5.57
CA TRP A 197 -30.74 7.18 -4.76
C TRP A 197 -30.79 7.75 -3.34
N VAL A 198 -30.90 6.87 -2.37
CA VAL A 198 -30.81 7.22 -0.93
C VAL A 198 -29.38 7.01 -0.46
N TRP A 199 -28.85 8.02 0.23
CA TRP A 199 -27.49 8.04 0.75
C TRP A 199 -27.45 7.50 2.17
N VAL A 200 -26.61 6.50 2.40
CA VAL A 200 -26.27 5.98 3.73
C VAL A 200 -24.79 6.27 3.96
N LEU A 201 -24.50 7.05 4.99
CA LEU A 201 -23.13 7.36 5.39
C LEU A 201 -22.70 6.41 6.50
N ALA A 202 -21.51 5.85 6.39
CA ALA A 202 -20.96 4.96 7.39
C ALA A 202 -19.52 5.33 7.72
N LYS A 203 -19.14 5.12 8.98
CA LYS A 203 -17.78 5.30 9.47
C LYS A 203 -17.24 3.96 9.94
N LEU A 204 -16.16 3.51 9.32
CA LEU A 204 -15.46 2.28 9.68
C LEU A 204 -14.85 2.36 11.08
N ASN A 205 -14.83 1.20 11.74
CA ASN A 205 -14.07 0.99 12.96
C ASN A 205 -12.62 0.64 12.59
N GLY A 206 -11.69 1.54 12.86
CA GLY A 206 -10.28 1.37 12.51
C GLY A 206 -9.77 2.42 11.53
N ASP A 207 -8.61 2.19 10.95
CA ASP A 207 -7.91 3.18 10.13
C ASP A 207 -8.42 3.27 8.67
N GLY A 208 -9.09 2.23 8.17
CA GLY A 208 -9.63 2.17 6.80
C GLY A 208 -8.59 2.15 5.69
N GLY A 209 -7.30 2.31 6.01
CA GLY A 209 -6.19 2.24 5.05
C GLY A 209 -5.88 0.82 4.58
N ILE A 210 -4.88 0.66 3.70
CA ILE A 210 -4.54 -0.63 3.06
C ILE A 210 -4.30 -1.77 4.07
N THR A 211 -3.66 -1.48 5.21
CA THR A 211 -3.45 -2.46 6.29
C THR A 211 -4.56 -2.47 7.32
N GLY A 212 -5.28 -1.36 7.47
CA GLY A 212 -6.34 -1.17 8.47
C GLY A 212 -7.74 -1.53 7.98
N ALA A 213 -7.94 -1.72 6.67
CA ALA A 213 -9.23 -2.14 6.14
C ALA A 213 -9.61 -3.53 6.68
N PRO A 214 -10.82 -3.70 7.25
CA PRO A 214 -11.25 -4.96 7.81
C PRO A 214 -11.27 -6.08 6.75
N VAL A 215 -10.79 -7.27 7.11
CA VAL A 215 -10.76 -8.43 6.19
C VAL A 215 -12.16 -8.81 5.70
N ASN A 216 -13.18 -8.60 6.55
CA ASN A 216 -14.56 -8.95 6.25
C ASN A 216 -15.32 -7.83 5.51
N LEU A 217 -14.63 -6.76 5.07
CA LEU A 217 -15.29 -5.66 4.37
C LEU A 217 -15.82 -6.11 2.99
N LEU A 218 -14.97 -6.73 2.16
CA LEU A 218 -15.40 -7.18 0.83
C LEU A 218 -16.53 -8.21 0.87
N PRO A 219 -16.48 -9.26 1.73
CA PRO A 219 -17.61 -10.17 1.90
C PRO A 219 -18.91 -9.44 2.28
N LEU A 220 -18.86 -8.47 3.20
CA LEU A 220 -20.02 -7.68 3.58
C LEU A 220 -20.59 -6.87 2.40
N LEU A 221 -19.73 -6.32 1.54
CA LEU A 221 -20.18 -5.58 0.34
C LEU A 221 -20.86 -6.52 -0.67
N ASP A 222 -20.33 -7.73 -0.85
CA ASP A 222 -20.94 -8.73 -1.71
C ASP A 222 -22.31 -9.19 -1.17
N GLU A 223 -22.41 -9.43 0.14
CA GLU A 223 -23.68 -9.71 0.82
C GLU A 223 -24.68 -8.55 0.69
N THR A 224 -24.19 -7.30 0.80
CA THR A 224 -25.01 -6.09 0.64
C THR A 224 -25.57 -6.02 -0.77
N ARG A 225 -24.74 -6.31 -1.80
CA ARG A 225 -25.17 -6.33 -3.20
C ARG A 225 -26.21 -7.41 -3.46
N ALA A 226 -25.97 -8.64 -2.98
CA ALA A 226 -26.93 -9.74 -3.12
C ALA A 226 -28.25 -9.45 -2.41
N ALA A 227 -28.22 -8.83 -1.23
CA ALA A 227 -29.41 -8.42 -0.50
C ALA A 227 -30.19 -7.32 -1.24
N ALA A 228 -29.50 -6.35 -1.83
CA ALA A 228 -30.13 -5.31 -2.65
C ALA A 228 -30.83 -5.89 -3.88
N GLU A 229 -30.20 -6.85 -4.57
CA GLU A 229 -30.81 -7.57 -5.68
C GLU A 229 -32.06 -8.32 -5.24
N GLY A 230 -32.04 -8.97 -4.07
CA GLY A 230 -33.19 -9.64 -3.47
C GLY A 230 -34.36 -8.69 -3.14
N LEU A 231 -34.08 -7.42 -2.84
CA LEU A 231 -35.06 -6.36 -2.59
C LEU A 231 -35.51 -5.66 -3.89
N GLY A 232 -34.95 -6.02 -5.04
CA GLY A 232 -35.25 -5.39 -6.33
C GLY A 232 -34.70 -3.95 -6.44
N VAL A 233 -33.65 -3.62 -5.71
CA VAL A 233 -33.01 -2.31 -5.72
C VAL A 233 -31.54 -2.42 -6.17
N LYS A 234 -30.93 -1.30 -6.58
CA LYS A 234 -29.50 -1.24 -6.87
C LYS A 234 -28.75 -0.71 -5.67
N ALA A 235 -27.60 -1.31 -5.35
CA ALA A 235 -26.69 -0.82 -4.35
C ALA A 235 -25.34 -0.47 -4.98
N LEU A 236 -24.85 0.73 -4.69
CA LEU A 236 -23.49 1.19 -5.03
C LEU A 236 -22.77 1.57 -3.75
N THR A 237 -21.52 1.18 -3.64
CA THR A 237 -20.69 1.49 -2.48
C THR A 237 -19.45 2.25 -2.92
N ALA A 238 -19.09 3.28 -2.16
CA ALA A 238 -17.88 4.08 -2.39
C ALA A 238 -17.18 4.37 -1.06
N GLY A 239 -15.85 4.46 -1.11
CA GLY A 239 -15.03 4.79 0.06
C GLY A 239 -13.59 4.37 -0.12
N GLY A 240 -12.65 5.09 0.49
CA GLY A 240 -11.21 4.79 0.42
C GLY A 240 -10.87 3.38 0.88
N ALA A 241 -11.56 2.89 1.93
CA ALA A 241 -11.37 1.55 2.46
C ALA A 241 -11.70 0.42 1.47
N ILE A 242 -12.58 0.63 0.50
CA ILE A 242 -12.92 -0.36 -0.52
C ILE A 242 -11.71 -0.58 -1.44
N PHE A 243 -11.16 0.51 -1.98
CA PHE A 243 -9.96 0.43 -2.82
C PHE A 243 -8.78 -0.19 -2.07
N ALA A 244 -8.64 0.16 -0.79
CA ALA A 244 -7.61 -0.42 0.08
C ALA A 244 -7.81 -1.93 0.27
N ALA A 245 -9.04 -2.39 0.51
CA ALA A 245 -9.37 -3.80 0.69
C ALA A 245 -9.21 -4.60 -0.61
N GLU A 246 -9.68 -4.07 -1.75
CA GLU A 246 -9.53 -4.68 -3.08
C GLU A 246 -8.06 -4.77 -3.48
N GLY A 247 -7.31 -3.67 -3.36
CA GLY A 247 -5.88 -3.64 -3.67
C GLY A 247 -5.09 -4.64 -2.82
N ARG A 248 -5.43 -4.78 -1.52
CA ARG A 248 -4.81 -5.78 -0.65
C ARG A 248 -5.17 -7.21 -1.08
N ALA A 249 -6.45 -7.49 -1.33
CA ALA A 249 -6.89 -8.82 -1.72
C ALA A 249 -6.25 -9.27 -3.04
N GLN A 250 -6.21 -8.38 -4.03
CA GLN A 250 -5.56 -8.63 -5.31
C GLN A 250 -4.05 -8.79 -5.16
N GLY A 251 -3.39 -7.89 -4.42
CA GLY A 251 -1.96 -7.95 -4.15
C GLY A 251 -1.55 -9.21 -3.41
N GLU A 252 -2.32 -9.67 -2.42
CA GLU A 252 -2.08 -10.93 -1.73
C GLU A 252 -2.22 -12.14 -2.66
N LEU A 253 -3.26 -12.16 -3.50
CA LEU A 253 -3.50 -13.25 -4.45
C LEU A 253 -2.37 -13.34 -5.48
N GLU A 254 -2.04 -12.22 -6.12
CA GLU A 254 -0.97 -12.14 -7.11
C GLU A 254 0.39 -12.49 -6.51
N SER A 255 0.70 -11.94 -5.32
CA SER A 255 1.96 -12.23 -4.62
C SER A 255 2.07 -13.73 -4.27
N ARG A 256 1.01 -14.35 -3.76
CA ARG A 256 1.00 -15.79 -3.45
C ARG A 256 1.22 -16.63 -4.69
N TRP A 257 0.54 -16.34 -5.81
CA TRP A 257 0.68 -17.08 -7.05
C TRP A 257 2.04 -16.87 -7.69
N MET A 258 2.47 -15.63 -7.88
CA MET A 258 3.74 -15.32 -8.55
C MET A 258 4.93 -15.83 -7.74
N SER A 259 4.95 -15.57 -6.43
CA SER A 259 6.01 -16.05 -5.54
C SER A 259 5.98 -17.57 -5.40
N GLY A 260 4.81 -18.15 -5.22
CA GLY A 260 4.64 -19.61 -5.08
C GLY A 260 5.09 -20.37 -6.32
N VAL A 261 4.65 -19.95 -7.50
CA VAL A 261 5.06 -20.57 -8.79
C VAL A 261 6.54 -20.35 -9.03
N GLY A 262 7.05 -19.14 -8.80
CA GLY A 262 8.48 -18.83 -8.98
C GLY A 262 9.38 -19.67 -8.07
N ILE A 263 9.05 -19.76 -6.79
CA ILE A 263 9.78 -20.61 -5.82
C ILE A 263 9.65 -22.08 -6.20
N ALA A 264 8.45 -22.56 -6.49
CA ALA A 264 8.22 -23.97 -6.85
C ALA A 264 8.99 -24.35 -8.13
N LEU A 265 8.98 -23.51 -9.18
CA LEU A 265 9.71 -23.73 -10.41
C LEU A 265 11.23 -23.75 -10.15
N THR A 266 11.74 -22.77 -9.40
CA THR A 266 13.18 -22.69 -9.06
C THR A 266 13.62 -23.91 -8.26
N LEU A 267 12.87 -24.30 -7.21
CA LEU A 267 13.19 -25.46 -6.40
C LEU A 267 13.09 -26.77 -7.21
N THR A 268 12.07 -26.91 -8.04
CA THR A 268 11.91 -28.07 -8.92
C THR A 268 13.09 -28.18 -9.88
N LEU A 269 13.47 -27.08 -10.52
CA LEU A 269 14.62 -27.05 -11.42
C LEU A 269 15.92 -27.44 -10.70
N LEU A 270 16.14 -26.86 -9.50
CA LEU A 270 17.32 -27.18 -8.68
C LEU A 270 17.32 -28.63 -8.22
N LEU A 271 16.18 -29.17 -7.79
CA LEU A 271 16.03 -30.58 -7.39
C LEU A 271 16.26 -31.52 -8.57
N LEU A 272 15.77 -31.21 -9.78
CA LEU A 272 15.99 -31.96 -10.99
C LEU A 272 17.46 -31.96 -11.41
N ILE A 273 18.13 -30.80 -11.30
CA ILE A 273 19.54 -30.64 -11.67
C ILE A 273 20.44 -31.31 -10.63
N VAL A 274 20.27 -31.03 -9.33
CA VAL A 274 21.15 -31.53 -8.26
C VAL A 274 20.72 -32.92 -7.78
N ARG A 275 19.42 -33.26 -7.84
CA ARG A 275 18.80 -34.50 -7.34
C ARG A 275 19.19 -34.82 -5.88
N SER A 276 19.26 -33.82 -5.06
CA SER A 276 19.55 -33.96 -3.64
C SER A 276 18.69 -32.95 -2.87
N LEU A 277 18.03 -33.42 -1.81
CA LEU A 277 17.28 -32.54 -0.92
C LEU A 277 18.15 -31.50 -0.22
N ARG A 278 19.48 -31.73 -0.21
CA ARG A 278 20.42 -30.72 0.35
C ARG A 278 20.41 -29.39 -0.40
N VAL A 279 19.93 -29.37 -1.65
CA VAL A 279 19.78 -28.12 -2.39
C VAL A 279 18.81 -27.16 -1.71
N LEU A 280 17.87 -27.66 -0.91
CA LEU A 280 16.96 -26.82 -0.13
C LEU A 280 17.67 -25.95 0.89
N PHE A 281 18.89 -26.31 1.33
CA PHE A 281 19.69 -25.45 2.19
C PHE A 281 20.10 -24.12 1.54
N ILE A 282 19.92 -23.97 0.21
CA ILE A 282 20.10 -22.69 -0.50
C ILE A 282 19.05 -21.65 -0.05
N LEU A 283 17.88 -22.09 0.43
CA LEU A 283 16.87 -21.20 0.98
C LEU A 283 17.27 -20.59 2.32
N LEU A 284 18.18 -21.23 3.05
CA LEU A 284 18.60 -20.76 4.38
C LEU A 284 19.27 -19.37 4.32
N PRO A 285 20.26 -19.10 3.45
CA PRO A 285 20.81 -17.76 3.29
C PRO A 285 19.77 -16.73 2.91
N LEU A 286 18.82 -17.08 2.07
CA LEU A 286 17.73 -16.21 1.66
C LEU A 286 16.88 -15.79 2.85
N GLY A 287 16.42 -16.78 3.65
CA GLY A 287 15.65 -16.51 4.86
C GLY A 287 16.41 -15.66 5.90
N VAL A 288 17.71 -15.93 6.08
CA VAL A 288 18.57 -15.13 6.96
C VAL A 288 18.70 -13.69 6.47
N GLY A 289 18.90 -13.51 5.16
CA GLY A 289 18.99 -12.17 4.56
C GLY A 289 17.71 -11.36 4.80
N PHE A 290 16.55 -11.92 4.45
CA PHE A 290 15.27 -11.25 4.68
C PHE A 290 15.02 -10.93 6.14
N LEU A 291 15.29 -11.86 7.03
CA LEU A 291 15.08 -11.68 8.46
C LEU A 291 15.97 -10.59 9.03
N LEU A 292 17.26 -10.52 8.65
CA LEU A 292 18.16 -9.46 9.10
C LEU A 292 17.84 -8.11 8.48
N GLY A 293 17.44 -8.07 7.22
CA GLY A 293 16.98 -6.85 6.55
C GLY A 293 15.75 -6.27 7.25
N LEU A 294 14.75 -7.12 7.49
CA LEU A 294 13.51 -6.74 8.17
C LEU A 294 13.77 -6.26 9.61
N ALA A 295 14.56 -7.03 10.38
CA ALA A 295 14.90 -6.65 11.74
C ALA A 295 15.66 -5.34 11.83
N GLY A 296 16.57 -5.09 10.87
CA GLY A 296 17.32 -3.83 10.81
C GLY A 296 16.43 -2.63 10.51
N CYS A 297 15.48 -2.77 9.61
CA CYS A 297 14.50 -1.70 9.33
C CYS A 297 13.60 -1.43 10.53
N VAL A 298 13.10 -2.47 11.18
CA VAL A 298 12.28 -2.31 12.40
C VAL A 298 13.06 -1.63 13.52
N LEU A 299 14.35 -1.94 13.67
CA LEU A 299 15.21 -1.29 14.67
C LEU A 299 15.47 0.20 14.35
N ALA A 300 15.61 0.55 13.07
CA ALA A 300 15.98 1.90 12.65
C ALA A 300 14.76 2.83 12.52
N PHE A 301 13.66 2.31 11.98
CA PHE A 301 12.47 3.09 11.59
C PHE A 301 11.21 2.71 12.39
N GLY A 302 11.26 1.66 13.20
CA GLY A 302 10.12 1.17 14.00
C GLY A 302 9.16 0.26 13.21
N GLN A 303 8.94 0.55 11.94
CA GLN A 303 8.06 -0.18 11.01
C GLN A 303 8.77 -0.36 9.67
N VAL A 304 8.17 -1.14 8.77
CA VAL A 304 8.71 -1.36 7.41
C VAL A 304 7.64 -1.01 6.38
N HIS A 305 7.97 -0.13 5.45
CA HIS A 305 7.04 0.25 4.40
C HIS A 305 6.85 -0.89 3.38
N VAL A 306 5.60 -1.06 2.91
CA VAL A 306 5.23 -2.12 1.96
C VAL A 306 6.08 -2.08 0.68
N LEU A 307 6.39 -0.89 0.18
CA LEU A 307 7.25 -0.74 -1.01
C LEU A 307 8.67 -1.24 -0.78
N THR A 308 9.22 -1.08 0.42
CA THR A 308 10.53 -1.66 0.79
C THR A 308 10.51 -3.18 0.69
N LEU A 309 9.41 -3.83 1.10
CA LEU A 309 9.26 -5.28 0.94
C LEU A 309 9.12 -5.71 -0.52
N VAL A 310 8.38 -4.93 -1.33
CA VAL A 310 8.25 -5.19 -2.77
C VAL A 310 9.60 -5.09 -3.48
N VAL A 311 10.35 -4.01 -3.25
CA VAL A 311 11.71 -3.85 -3.80
C VAL A 311 12.64 -4.91 -3.21
N GLY A 312 12.54 -5.20 -1.92
CA GLY A 312 13.30 -6.23 -1.23
C GLY A 312 13.10 -7.63 -1.83
N SER A 313 11.89 -7.94 -2.29
CA SER A 313 11.61 -9.22 -2.94
C SER A 313 12.42 -9.41 -4.25
N SER A 314 12.77 -8.34 -4.95
CA SER A 314 13.60 -8.40 -6.16
C SER A 314 15.06 -8.82 -5.88
N LEU A 315 15.52 -8.64 -4.61
CA LEU A 315 16.87 -9.03 -4.18
C LEU A 315 17.07 -10.55 -4.11
N VAL A 316 15.99 -11.33 -4.14
CA VAL A 316 16.06 -12.81 -4.09
C VAL A 316 17.02 -13.36 -5.13
N GLY A 317 16.97 -12.84 -6.37
CA GLY A 317 17.88 -13.22 -7.45
C GLY A 317 19.35 -13.02 -7.06
N VAL A 318 19.69 -11.86 -6.56
CA VAL A 318 21.07 -11.52 -6.17
C VAL A 318 21.53 -12.33 -4.95
N MET A 319 20.66 -12.58 -3.98
CA MET A 319 20.99 -13.38 -2.79
C MET A 319 21.22 -14.86 -3.14
N VAL A 320 20.58 -15.39 -4.17
CA VAL A 320 20.74 -16.78 -4.64
C VAL A 320 21.99 -16.96 -5.51
N ASP A 321 22.52 -15.91 -6.11
CA ASP A 321 23.66 -15.98 -7.03
C ASP A 321 24.90 -16.61 -6.38
N LEU A 322 25.30 -16.18 -5.17
CA LEU A 322 26.45 -16.75 -4.48
C LEU A 322 26.31 -18.26 -4.22
N PRO A 323 25.20 -18.75 -3.60
CA PRO A 323 24.92 -20.18 -3.49
C PRO A 323 24.99 -20.94 -4.82
N MET A 324 24.42 -20.37 -5.88
CA MET A 324 24.38 -21.03 -7.18
C MET A 324 25.76 -21.14 -7.82
N HIS A 325 26.55 -20.08 -7.82
CA HIS A 325 27.91 -20.11 -8.33
C HIS A 325 28.85 -21.02 -7.54
N TRP A 326 28.62 -21.13 -6.22
CA TRP A 326 29.33 -22.06 -5.37
C TRP A 326 28.96 -23.52 -5.65
N LEU A 327 27.67 -23.82 -5.94
CA LEU A 327 27.19 -25.17 -6.18
C LEU A 327 27.42 -25.63 -7.63
N ALA A 328 27.44 -24.72 -8.60
CA ALA A 328 27.60 -25.06 -10.03
C ALA A 328 28.80 -25.98 -10.34
N PRO A 329 29.99 -25.80 -9.78
CA PRO A 329 31.12 -26.72 -10.01
C PRO A 329 30.87 -28.16 -9.53
N ALA A 330 30.00 -28.36 -8.55
CA ALA A 330 29.64 -29.70 -8.06
C ALA A 330 28.93 -30.54 -9.12
N LEU A 331 28.29 -29.93 -10.12
CA LEU A 331 27.64 -30.64 -11.22
C LEU A 331 28.60 -31.15 -12.29
N LEU A 332 29.82 -30.59 -12.31
CA LEU A 332 30.84 -30.84 -13.35
C LEU A 332 32.04 -31.61 -12.83
N GLN A 333 32.32 -31.55 -11.53
CA GLN A 333 33.54 -32.12 -10.93
C GLN A 333 33.22 -33.32 -10.04
N THR A 334 34.02 -34.40 -10.20
CA THR A 334 33.92 -35.60 -9.36
C THR A 334 34.44 -35.41 -7.93
N GLU A 335 35.44 -34.55 -7.74
CA GLU A 335 36.06 -34.24 -6.47
C GLU A 335 35.76 -32.82 -5.99
N TRP A 336 34.46 -32.47 -5.97
CA TRP A 336 34.05 -31.18 -5.42
C TRP A 336 34.18 -31.16 -3.90
N ARG A 337 34.75 -30.10 -3.36
CA ARG A 337 34.92 -29.91 -1.92
C ARG A 337 34.27 -28.60 -1.49
N PRO A 338 33.33 -28.62 -0.51
CA PRO A 338 32.54 -27.44 -0.12
C PRO A 338 33.39 -26.22 0.27
N TRP A 339 34.26 -26.38 1.25
CA TRP A 339 35.06 -25.28 1.80
C TRP A 339 36.10 -24.70 0.83
N PRO A 340 36.91 -25.51 0.11
CA PRO A 340 37.83 -24.96 -0.88
C PRO A 340 37.12 -24.20 -2.00
N THR A 341 35.97 -24.69 -2.45
CA THR A 341 35.17 -24.01 -3.47
C THR A 341 34.64 -22.68 -2.98
N MET A 342 34.13 -22.61 -1.73
CA MET A 342 33.66 -21.35 -1.15
C MET A 342 34.79 -20.32 -1.05
N ARG A 343 35.96 -20.72 -0.57
CA ARG A 343 37.14 -19.83 -0.48
C ARG A 343 37.58 -19.30 -1.84
N ARG A 344 37.39 -20.05 -2.91
CA ARG A 344 37.73 -19.63 -4.28
C ARG A 344 36.74 -18.63 -4.84
N VAL A 345 35.43 -18.82 -4.57
CA VAL A 345 34.33 -18.03 -5.12
C VAL A 345 34.15 -16.71 -4.31
N LEU A 346 34.35 -16.78 -2.98
CA LEU A 346 34.05 -15.68 -2.08
C LEU A 346 34.75 -14.35 -2.41
N PRO A 347 36.03 -14.27 -2.82
CA PRO A 347 36.66 -12.99 -3.13
C PRO A 347 36.03 -12.29 -4.33
N SER A 348 35.71 -13.01 -5.40
CA SER A 348 35.07 -12.46 -6.59
C SER A 348 33.66 -11.96 -6.25
N PHE A 349 32.90 -12.77 -5.52
CA PHE A 349 31.56 -12.38 -5.07
C PHE A 349 31.58 -11.26 -4.03
N GLY A 350 32.58 -11.22 -3.17
CA GLY A 350 32.75 -10.15 -2.19
C GLY A 350 32.84 -8.77 -2.84
N VAL A 351 33.58 -8.67 -3.94
CA VAL A 351 33.65 -7.43 -4.74
C VAL A 351 32.28 -7.09 -5.34
N SER A 352 31.60 -8.08 -5.96
CA SER A 352 30.27 -7.85 -6.54
C SER A 352 29.26 -7.39 -5.48
N ILE A 353 29.24 -8.05 -4.33
CA ILE A 353 28.36 -7.69 -3.22
C ILE A 353 28.69 -6.29 -2.71
N ALA A 354 29.97 -5.95 -2.55
CA ALA A 354 30.39 -4.64 -2.08
C ALA A 354 29.94 -3.52 -3.03
N ILE A 355 30.02 -3.72 -4.35
CA ILE A 355 29.53 -2.78 -5.36
C ILE A 355 28.01 -2.65 -5.25
N THR A 356 27.29 -3.76 -5.12
CA THR A 356 25.83 -3.75 -5.01
C THR A 356 25.38 -3.06 -3.71
N VAL A 357 26.04 -3.35 -2.60
CA VAL A 357 25.79 -2.68 -1.30
C VAL A 357 26.07 -1.19 -1.40
N ALA A 358 27.16 -0.78 -2.03
CA ALA A 358 27.47 0.64 -2.25
C ALA A 358 26.38 1.33 -3.09
N GLY A 359 25.84 0.64 -4.12
CA GLY A 359 24.71 1.13 -4.91
C GLY A 359 23.45 1.33 -4.06
N TYR A 360 23.12 0.36 -3.20
CA TYR A 360 21.97 0.52 -2.29
C TYR A 360 22.19 1.60 -1.23
N LEU A 361 23.39 1.69 -0.65
CA LEU A 361 23.71 2.75 0.31
C LEU A 361 23.60 4.15 -0.33
N ALA A 362 23.89 4.28 -1.62
CA ALA A 362 23.71 5.54 -2.32
C ALA A 362 22.22 5.98 -2.37
N LEU A 363 21.26 5.03 -2.39
CA LEU A 363 19.84 5.36 -2.25
C LEU A 363 19.51 5.96 -0.89
N GLY A 364 20.26 5.62 0.15
CA GLY A 364 20.09 6.17 1.50
C GLY A 364 20.40 7.66 1.61
N VAL A 365 21.07 8.26 0.62
CA VAL A 365 21.34 9.70 0.55
C VAL A 365 20.13 10.49 0.03
N ALA A 366 19.19 9.79 -0.63
CA ALA A 366 17.98 10.45 -1.14
C ALA A 366 17.08 10.93 0.00
N PRO A 367 16.46 12.12 -0.12
CA PRO A 367 15.59 12.69 0.91
C PRO A 367 14.20 12.03 0.98
N LEU A 368 14.11 10.76 0.63
CA LEU A 368 12.88 9.97 0.61
C LEU A 368 12.97 8.84 1.64
N PRO A 369 12.14 8.84 2.70
CA PRO A 369 12.20 7.83 3.76
C PRO A 369 12.16 6.37 3.25
N VAL A 370 11.30 6.07 2.28
CA VAL A 370 11.19 4.73 1.67
C VAL A 370 12.48 4.29 0.97
N LEU A 371 13.22 5.22 0.33
CA LEU A 371 14.51 4.89 -0.30
C LEU A 371 15.59 4.63 0.74
N GLN A 372 15.61 5.39 1.85
CA GLN A 372 16.53 5.17 2.97
C GLN A 372 16.27 3.81 3.64
N GLU A 373 15.00 3.49 3.83
CA GLU A 373 14.58 2.20 4.37
C GLU A 373 14.96 1.05 3.43
N THR A 374 14.69 1.19 2.12
CA THR A 374 15.09 0.22 1.09
C THR A 374 16.61 0.03 1.04
N ALA A 375 17.38 1.10 1.20
CA ALA A 375 18.84 1.05 1.26
C ALA A 375 19.32 0.22 2.45
N LEU A 376 18.77 0.45 3.63
CA LEU A 376 19.12 -0.28 4.84
C LEU A 376 18.71 -1.75 4.74
N PHE A 377 17.46 -2.02 4.34
CA PHE A 377 16.92 -3.37 4.15
C PHE A 377 17.81 -4.17 3.21
N SER A 378 18.07 -3.63 2.02
CA SER A 378 18.85 -4.31 0.97
C SER A 378 20.27 -4.59 1.38
N THR A 379 20.91 -3.62 2.05
CA THR A 379 22.27 -3.77 2.55
C THR A 379 22.36 -4.90 3.57
N LEU A 380 21.48 -4.89 4.58
CA LEU A 380 21.50 -5.92 5.64
C LEU A 380 21.08 -7.29 5.10
N ALA A 381 20.11 -7.33 4.17
CA ALA A 381 19.69 -8.56 3.55
C ALA A 381 20.80 -9.21 2.72
N LEU A 382 21.52 -8.44 1.89
CA LEU A 382 22.65 -8.93 1.11
C LEU A 382 23.83 -9.37 1.99
N CYS A 383 24.18 -8.59 3.01
CA CYS A 383 25.25 -8.95 3.95
C CYS A 383 24.89 -10.21 4.73
N GLY A 384 23.64 -10.31 5.23
CA GLY A 384 23.15 -11.48 5.97
C GLY A 384 23.13 -12.74 5.13
N ALA A 385 22.58 -12.66 3.90
CA ALA A 385 22.55 -13.80 2.97
C ALA A 385 23.96 -14.25 2.59
N SER A 386 24.87 -13.32 2.35
CA SER A 386 26.26 -13.61 2.01
C SER A 386 27.01 -14.27 3.17
N ALA A 387 26.83 -13.77 4.38
CA ALA A 387 27.42 -14.35 5.59
C ALA A 387 26.88 -15.79 5.82
N ALA A 388 25.58 -15.98 5.71
CA ALA A 388 24.95 -17.29 5.85
C ALA A 388 25.43 -18.26 4.76
N SER A 389 25.54 -17.80 3.51
CA SER A 389 26.10 -18.59 2.41
C SER A 389 27.54 -19.02 2.68
N ALA A 390 28.39 -18.09 3.14
CA ALA A 390 29.79 -18.37 3.37
C ALA A 390 30.02 -19.29 4.58
N LEU A 391 29.22 -19.17 5.65
CA LEU A 391 29.44 -19.85 6.92
C LEU A 391 28.66 -21.17 7.06
N TRP A 392 27.41 -21.22 6.58
CA TRP A 392 26.53 -22.36 6.85
C TRP A 392 26.39 -23.31 5.65
N LEU A 393 26.40 -22.79 4.41
CA LEU A 393 26.25 -23.65 3.23
C LEU A 393 27.35 -24.71 3.11
N PRO A 394 28.65 -24.39 3.24
CA PRO A 394 29.69 -25.41 3.15
C PRO A 394 29.57 -26.50 4.22
N ALA A 395 29.13 -26.13 5.43
CA ALA A 395 28.91 -27.09 6.52
C ALA A 395 27.73 -28.03 6.22
N SER A 396 26.63 -27.52 5.64
CA SER A 396 25.45 -28.32 5.30
C SER A 396 25.72 -29.36 4.20
N PHE A 397 26.76 -29.13 3.38
CA PHE A 397 27.17 -30.04 2.30
C PHE A 397 28.40 -30.88 2.64
N GLU A 398 28.91 -30.84 3.88
CA GLU A 398 29.98 -31.74 4.31
C GLU A 398 29.57 -33.21 4.13
N GLY A 399 30.48 -34.00 3.56
CA GLY A 399 30.21 -35.43 3.28
C GLY A 399 29.30 -35.71 2.09
N TRP A 400 28.75 -34.67 1.43
CA TRP A 400 27.99 -34.88 0.21
C TRP A 400 28.94 -35.16 -0.98
N LYS A 401 28.64 -36.22 -1.71
CA LYS A 401 29.36 -36.58 -2.93
C LYS A 401 28.48 -36.26 -4.14
N PRO A 402 28.80 -35.21 -4.90
CA PRO A 402 28.05 -34.90 -6.11
C PRO A 402 28.23 -36.00 -7.15
N VAL A 403 27.19 -36.29 -7.90
CA VAL A 403 27.24 -37.15 -9.05
C VAL A 403 27.30 -36.28 -10.29
N PRO A 404 28.47 -36.28 -11.03
CA PRO A 404 28.63 -35.48 -12.24
C PRO A 404 27.61 -35.90 -13.30
N ARG A 405 27.09 -34.90 -14.03
CA ARG A 405 26.03 -35.11 -15.01
C ARG A 405 26.55 -34.76 -16.41
N PRO A 406 26.89 -35.77 -17.21
CA PRO A 406 27.39 -35.53 -18.56
C PRO A 406 26.34 -34.83 -19.46
N GLY A 407 25.04 -34.99 -19.16
CA GLY A 407 23.97 -34.28 -19.86
C GLY A 407 23.97 -32.77 -19.61
N VAL A 408 24.13 -32.37 -18.34
CA VAL A 408 24.20 -30.94 -17.94
C VAL A 408 25.48 -30.33 -18.53
N ALA A 409 26.62 -31.01 -18.44
CA ALA A 409 27.88 -30.54 -18.99
C ALA A 409 27.79 -30.34 -20.53
N ARG A 410 27.14 -31.28 -21.25
CA ARG A 410 26.91 -31.15 -22.69
C ARG A 410 25.96 -30.00 -23.02
N ALA A 411 24.88 -29.86 -22.30
CA ALA A 411 23.93 -28.75 -22.47
C ALA A 411 24.60 -27.39 -22.25
N MET A 412 25.39 -27.24 -21.18
CA MET A 412 26.16 -26.03 -20.91
C MET A 412 27.18 -25.73 -21.99
N ALA A 413 27.95 -26.74 -22.44
CA ALA A 413 28.92 -26.57 -23.51
C ALA A 413 28.26 -26.22 -24.86
N THR A 414 27.04 -26.73 -25.11
CA THR A 414 26.26 -26.40 -26.31
C THR A 414 25.75 -24.97 -26.23
N LEU A 415 25.19 -24.56 -25.07
CA LEU A 415 24.71 -23.20 -24.84
C LEU A 415 25.85 -22.19 -24.97
N GLN A 416 27.00 -22.47 -24.35
CA GLN A 416 28.19 -21.63 -24.48
C GLN A 416 28.65 -21.46 -25.90
N ARG A 417 28.71 -22.56 -26.68
CA ARG A 417 29.06 -22.51 -28.12
C ARG A 417 28.04 -21.71 -28.92
N ALA A 418 26.74 -21.89 -28.64
CA ALA A 418 25.67 -21.13 -29.28
C ALA A 418 25.77 -19.62 -28.96
N MET A 419 26.03 -19.27 -27.72
CA MET A 419 26.22 -17.87 -27.32
C MET A 419 27.44 -17.23 -27.96
N LEU A 420 28.58 -17.95 -28.03
CA LEU A 420 29.77 -17.47 -28.70
C LEU A 420 29.56 -17.31 -30.20
N ALA A 421 28.83 -18.24 -30.84
CA ALA A 421 28.47 -18.17 -32.25
C ALA A 421 27.51 -17.00 -32.55
N LEU A 422 26.52 -16.75 -31.67
CA LEU A 422 25.59 -15.62 -31.78
C LEU A 422 26.29 -14.28 -31.56
N ARG A 423 27.22 -14.21 -30.60
CA ARG A 423 27.99 -12.99 -30.30
C ARG A 423 28.77 -12.49 -31.51
N SER A 424 29.27 -13.37 -32.33
CA SER A 424 30.03 -13.02 -33.53
C SER A 424 29.18 -12.57 -34.74
N LYS A 425 27.83 -12.65 -34.60
CA LYS A 425 26.90 -12.32 -35.69
C LYS A 425 26.36 -10.90 -35.53
N PRO A 426 26.71 -9.94 -36.42
CA PRO A 426 26.24 -8.55 -36.29
C PRO A 426 24.70 -8.43 -36.40
N TRP A 427 24.04 -9.32 -37.15
CA TRP A 427 22.59 -9.32 -37.28
C TRP A 427 21.87 -9.60 -35.94
N PHE A 428 22.48 -10.39 -35.04
CA PHE A 428 21.92 -10.68 -33.72
C PHE A 428 21.81 -9.39 -32.89
N TRP A 429 22.87 -8.59 -32.89
CA TRP A 429 22.86 -7.30 -32.19
C TRP A 429 21.92 -6.29 -32.85
N GLY A 430 21.81 -6.32 -34.19
CA GLY A 430 20.83 -5.53 -34.93
C GLY A 430 19.38 -5.92 -34.57
N ALA A 431 19.09 -7.21 -34.52
CA ALA A 431 17.76 -7.70 -34.09
C ALA A 431 17.46 -7.37 -32.61
N ALA A 432 18.43 -7.54 -31.71
CA ALA A 432 18.28 -7.18 -30.30
C ALA A 432 18.02 -5.69 -30.16
N LEU A 433 18.76 -4.83 -30.86
CA LEU A 433 18.55 -3.39 -30.87
C LEU A 433 17.14 -3.03 -31.39
N LEU A 434 16.70 -3.68 -32.46
CA LEU A 434 15.38 -3.46 -33.05
C LEU A 434 14.27 -3.85 -32.12
N VAL A 435 14.40 -4.93 -31.35
CA VAL A 435 13.43 -5.32 -30.30
C VAL A 435 13.39 -4.28 -29.20
N VAL A 436 14.53 -3.80 -28.72
CA VAL A 436 14.59 -2.76 -27.69
C VAL A 436 13.96 -1.45 -28.19
N VAL A 437 14.34 -1.01 -29.40
CA VAL A 437 13.79 0.23 -29.98
C VAL A 437 12.28 0.11 -30.23
N SER A 438 11.83 -1.03 -30.75
CA SER A 438 10.38 -1.25 -30.97
C SER A 438 9.61 -1.35 -29.64
N GLY A 439 10.22 -1.92 -28.61
CA GLY A 439 9.67 -1.95 -27.25
C GLY A 439 9.56 -0.56 -26.65
N CYS A 440 10.61 0.23 -26.75
CA CYS A 440 10.60 1.64 -26.29
C CYS A 440 9.61 2.50 -27.08
N TRP A 441 9.43 2.24 -28.36
CA TRP A 441 8.48 3.00 -29.19
C TRP A 441 7.02 2.62 -28.90
N ARG A 442 6.75 1.38 -28.50
CA ARG A 442 5.43 0.92 -28.10
C ARG A 442 5.13 1.15 -26.61
N ALA A 443 6.13 1.50 -25.83
CA ALA A 443 5.94 1.85 -24.43
C ALA A 443 5.17 3.17 -24.36
N ASP A 444 3.94 3.09 -23.90
CA ASP A 444 3.09 4.25 -23.63
C ASP A 444 3.60 4.88 -22.34
N TRP A 445 4.46 5.90 -22.47
CA TRP A 445 4.99 6.65 -21.34
C TRP A 445 3.91 7.57 -20.81
N ARG A 446 3.06 7.06 -19.91
CA ARG A 446 2.00 7.83 -19.28
C ARG A 446 2.49 8.32 -17.93
N ASP A 447 2.98 9.55 -17.89
CA ASP A 447 3.37 10.23 -16.64
C ASP A 447 2.18 10.91 -15.93
N ASP A 448 0.98 10.86 -16.51
CA ASP A 448 -0.19 11.55 -15.97
C ASP A 448 -0.99 10.66 -15.03
N ILE A 449 -0.75 10.84 -13.73
CA ILE A 449 -1.44 10.15 -12.63
C ILE A 449 -2.97 10.36 -12.69
N ARG A 450 -3.44 11.44 -13.33
CA ARG A 450 -4.87 11.75 -13.45
C ARG A 450 -5.64 10.75 -14.33
N GLN A 451 -4.96 10.02 -15.20
CA GLN A 451 -5.57 9.00 -16.06
C GLN A 451 -5.78 7.65 -15.36
N TRP A 452 -5.25 7.47 -14.14
CA TRP A 452 -5.44 6.26 -13.33
C TRP A 452 -6.68 6.32 -12.44
N VAL A 453 -7.37 7.47 -12.41
CA VAL A 453 -8.52 7.75 -11.52
C VAL A 453 -9.83 7.86 -12.31
N SER A 454 -9.83 7.58 -13.59
CA SER A 454 -11.04 7.58 -14.44
C SER A 454 -11.62 6.19 -14.62
#